data_f5d0c566001d502fbc522df7ff6cefdb
#
_entry.id   f5d0c566001d502fbc522df7ff6cefdb
#
_cell.length_a   1.000
_cell.length_b   1.000
_cell.length_c   1.000
_cell.angle_alpha   90.00
_cell.angle_beta   90.00
_cell.angle_gamma   90.00
#
_symmetry.space_group_name_H-M   'P 1'
#
loop_
_entity.id
_entity.type
_entity.pdbx_description
1 polymer ?
#
loop_
_entity_poly.entity_id
_entity_poly.type
_entity_poly.pdbx_seq_one_letter_code
_entity_poly.pdbx_strand_id
1 'polypeptide(L)'
;MKLIKQILSTIVFCFVAQSGFSQVGINTITPLSMLDINGNLTIKEVGILNSNVVGSGPLLGGPFGNKTLINDGVYISITPSGATNDFELPNAASVPGRIYIVRNISTTNYAYIYTAGGGLYAKNSIGVTTQPLDMQHTGLRKTLFFISDGLNWTFFE
;
A
#
# COMPACT_ATOMS: atom_id res chain seq x y z
N MET A 1 18.60 55.41 7.23
CA MET A 1 18.39 54.74 5.91
C MET A 1 19.23 53.48 5.70
N LYS A 2 20.51 53.41 6.10
CA LYS A 2 21.32 52.18 5.93
C LYS A 2 20.76 50.98 6.70
N LEU A 3 20.36 51.17 7.97
CA LEU A 3 19.83 50.10 8.83
C LEU A 3 18.54 49.47 8.27
N ILE A 4 17.61 50.29 7.75
CA ILE A 4 16.36 49.83 7.16
C ILE A 4 16.62 48.99 5.91
N LYS A 5 17.57 49.39 5.07
CA LYS A 5 17.95 48.62 3.87
C LYS A 5 18.58 47.28 4.23
N GLN A 6 19.38 47.20 5.28
CA GLN A 6 19.97 45.95 5.77
C GLN A 6 18.90 45.00 6.32
N ILE A 7 17.96 45.52 7.13
CA ILE A 7 16.85 44.71 7.66
C ILE A 7 15.99 44.18 6.52
N LEU A 8 15.63 45.01 5.54
CA LEU A 8 14.82 44.58 4.39
C LEU A 8 15.54 43.54 3.55
N SER A 9 16.85 43.68 3.31
CA SER A 9 17.67 42.70 2.60
C SER A 9 17.74 41.35 3.32
N THR A 10 17.85 41.35 4.65
CA THR A 10 17.88 40.14 5.47
C THR A 10 16.54 39.43 5.44
N ILE A 11 15.43 40.15 5.51
CA ILE A 11 14.07 39.57 5.42
C ILE A 11 13.85 38.92 4.05
N VAL A 12 14.22 39.59 2.95
CA VAL A 12 14.11 39.03 1.60
C VAL A 12 14.96 37.78 1.44
N PHE A 13 16.19 37.77 1.97
CA PHE A 13 17.07 36.62 1.94
C PHE A 13 16.49 35.41 2.74
N CYS A 14 15.88 35.66 3.90
CA CYS A 14 15.20 34.62 4.67
C CYS A 14 14.00 34.02 3.95
N PHE A 15 13.23 34.82 3.21
CA PHE A 15 12.09 34.32 2.43
C PHE A 15 12.51 33.46 1.22
N VAL A 16 13.62 33.78 0.57
CA VAL A 16 14.14 33.00 -0.58
C VAL A 16 14.74 31.65 -0.14
N ALA A 17 15.23 31.57 1.08
CA ALA A 17 15.83 30.33 1.61
C ALA A 17 14.80 29.24 2.00
N GLN A 18 13.50 29.55 1.96
CA GLN A 18 12.43 28.61 2.39
C GLN A 18 11.90 27.67 1.29
N SER A 19 12.35 27.78 0.05
CA SER A 19 11.88 26.94 -1.05
C SER A 19 12.74 25.67 -1.24
N GLY A 20 13.10 25.01 -0.15
CA GLY A 20 13.73 23.70 -0.18
C GLY A 20 12.68 22.60 -0.47
N PHE A 21 12.59 22.12 -1.71
CA PHE A 21 11.84 20.90 -2.01
C PHE A 21 12.50 19.72 -1.29
N SER A 22 11.74 19.05 -0.43
CA SER A 22 12.19 17.86 0.32
C SER A 22 12.16 16.59 -0.52
N GLN A 23 12.77 16.62 -1.69
CA GLN A 23 12.94 15.43 -2.53
C GLN A 23 14.33 14.83 -2.29
N VAL A 24 14.41 13.51 -2.19
CA VAL A 24 15.65 12.76 -2.05
C VAL A 24 15.93 12.02 -3.37
N GLY A 25 16.94 12.46 -4.09
CA GLY A 25 17.47 11.75 -5.28
C GLY A 25 18.74 11.01 -4.90
N ILE A 26 18.81 9.71 -5.21
CA ILE A 26 20.03 8.92 -5.13
C ILE A 26 20.50 8.65 -6.54
N ASN A 27 21.69 9.14 -6.88
CA ASN A 27 22.26 9.08 -8.23
C ASN A 27 21.38 9.74 -9.33
N THR A 28 20.54 10.73 -8.94
CA THR A 28 19.76 11.59 -9.83
C THR A 28 19.71 13.01 -9.27
N ILE A 29 19.81 14.01 -10.14
CA ILE A 29 19.73 15.44 -9.80
C ILE A 29 18.35 16.04 -10.08
N THR A 30 17.49 15.27 -10.74
CA THR A 30 16.10 15.64 -11.07
C THR A 30 15.14 14.55 -10.59
N PRO A 31 14.89 14.45 -9.28
CA PRO A 31 13.98 13.43 -8.76
C PRO A 31 12.57 13.61 -9.32
N LEU A 32 11.96 12.51 -9.78
CA LEU A 32 10.58 12.48 -10.30
C LEU A 32 9.56 12.12 -9.22
N SER A 33 10.03 11.75 -8.03
CA SER A 33 9.22 11.37 -6.88
C SER A 33 9.85 11.90 -5.58
N MET A 34 9.17 11.73 -4.44
CA MET A 34 9.70 12.11 -3.12
C MET A 34 11.01 11.37 -2.80
N LEU A 35 11.16 10.13 -3.24
CA LEU A 35 12.40 9.37 -3.27
C LEU A 35 12.58 8.80 -4.68
N ASP A 36 13.63 9.21 -5.35
CA ASP A 36 13.98 8.74 -6.70
C ASP A 36 15.39 8.13 -6.66
N ILE A 37 15.48 6.86 -7.06
CA ILE A 37 16.73 6.08 -7.05
C ILE A 37 17.04 5.65 -8.47
N ASN A 38 18.03 6.29 -9.06
CA ASN A 38 18.59 5.83 -10.33
C ASN A 38 19.64 4.72 -10.07
N GLY A 39 19.15 3.53 -9.74
CA GLY A 39 19.97 2.39 -9.34
C GLY A 39 19.14 1.29 -8.67
N ASN A 40 19.80 0.43 -7.92
CA ASN A 40 19.15 -0.66 -7.20
C ASN A 40 18.79 -0.26 -5.76
N LEU A 41 17.61 -0.66 -5.31
CA LEU A 41 17.17 -0.52 -3.93
C LEU A 41 17.30 -1.87 -3.21
N THR A 42 18.12 -1.95 -2.15
CA THR A 42 18.14 -3.08 -1.22
C THR A 42 17.38 -2.70 0.05
N ILE A 43 16.30 -3.42 0.32
CA ILE A 43 15.49 -3.24 1.53
C ILE A 43 15.75 -4.44 2.44
N LYS A 44 16.33 -4.20 3.61
CA LYS A 44 16.58 -5.25 4.61
C LYS A 44 15.28 -5.80 5.21
N GLU A 45 14.33 -4.90 5.45
CA GLU A 45 13.02 -5.24 6.03
C GLU A 45 11.92 -4.45 5.32
N VAL A 46 10.82 -5.09 5.00
CA VAL A 46 9.60 -4.43 4.50
C VAL A 46 8.61 -4.24 5.64
N GLY A 47 7.83 -3.16 5.56
CA GLY A 47 6.77 -2.88 6.53
C GLY A 47 5.78 -4.03 6.63
N ILE A 48 5.59 -4.53 7.83
CA ILE A 48 4.62 -5.57 8.16
C ILE A 48 3.43 -4.90 8.81
N LEU A 49 2.25 -5.06 8.22
CA LEU A 49 1.01 -4.78 8.92
C LEU A 49 0.52 -6.07 9.59
N ASN A 50 0.77 -6.16 10.85
CA ASN A 50 -0.08 -6.94 11.74
C ASN A 50 -1.12 -5.96 12.29
N SER A 51 -2.35 -6.29 12.23
CA SER A 51 -3.55 -5.48 12.37
C SER A 51 -3.64 -4.48 13.52
N ASN A 52 -2.61 -4.31 14.30
CA ASN A 52 -2.49 -3.23 15.25
C ASN A 52 -1.07 -2.70 15.26
N VAL A 53 -0.93 -1.43 15.01
CA VAL A 53 0.29 -0.64 15.11
C VAL A 53 0.97 -0.74 16.49
N VAL A 54 0.36 -1.41 17.44
CA VAL A 54 0.86 -1.66 18.79
C VAL A 54 0.70 -3.14 19.14
N GLY A 55 1.49 -3.98 18.45
CA GLY A 55 1.86 -5.29 18.99
C GLY A 55 0.79 -6.36 19.09
N SER A 56 -0.26 -6.30 18.33
CA SER A 56 -1.31 -7.30 18.40
C SER A 56 -1.79 -7.77 17.04
N GLY A 57 -1.54 -9.01 16.79
CA GLY A 57 -2.26 -9.95 15.98
C GLY A 57 -2.52 -9.63 14.50
N PRO A 58 -2.97 -10.64 13.77
CA PRO A 58 -3.34 -10.51 12.36
C PRO A 58 -4.62 -9.69 12.17
N LEU A 59 -4.81 -9.14 10.97
CA LEU A 59 -6.00 -8.39 10.60
C LEU A 59 -7.22 -9.33 10.61
N LEU A 60 -8.23 -8.99 11.39
CA LEU A 60 -9.48 -9.74 11.48
C LEU A 60 -10.41 -9.33 10.34
N GLY A 61 -11.10 -10.29 9.73
CA GLY A 61 -12.08 -10.03 8.71
C GLY A 61 -13.32 -9.31 9.22
N GLY A 62 -14.01 -8.61 8.33
CA GLY A 62 -15.33 -8.06 8.57
C GLY A 62 -16.45 -9.05 8.28
N PRO A 63 -17.66 -8.84 8.79
CA PRO A 63 -18.85 -9.59 8.40
C PRO A 63 -19.29 -9.22 6.99
N PHE A 64 -20.14 -10.07 6.40
CA PHE A 64 -20.72 -9.79 5.10
C PHE A 64 -21.37 -8.39 5.06
N GLY A 65 -20.99 -7.61 4.06
CA GLY A 65 -21.46 -6.24 3.88
C GLY A 65 -20.70 -5.15 4.67
N ASN A 66 -19.83 -5.53 5.61
CA ASN A 66 -18.97 -4.60 6.34
C ASN A 66 -17.53 -5.13 6.38
N LYS A 67 -16.88 -5.07 5.23
CA LYS A 67 -15.56 -5.63 4.97
C LYS A 67 -14.46 -4.89 5.74
N THR A 68 -13.43 -5.62 6.17
CA THR A 68 -12.25 -5.00 6.77
C THR A 68 -11.32 -4.47 5.68
N LEU A 69 -11.02 -3.17 5.72
CA LEU A 69 -10.16 -2.51 4.75
C LEU A 69 -8.68 -2.88 4.97
N ILE A 70 -8.01 -3.26 3.89
CA ILE A 70 -6.56 -3.46 3.81
C ILE A 70 -5.96 -2.17 3.24
N ASN A 71 -5.56 -1.24 4.08
CA ASN A 71 -5.13 0.10 3.63
C ASN A 71 -3.68 0.47 3.97
N ASP A 72 -2.96 -0.38 4.69
CA ASP A 72 -1.60 -0.07 5.12
C ASP A 72 -0.69 -1.31 5.08
N GLY A 73 0.63 -1.10 5.22
CA GLY A 73 1.64 -2.15 5.22
C GLY A 73 1.94 -2.71 3.81
N VAL A 74 2.84 -3.66 3.77
CA VAL A 74 3.21 -4.42 2.56
C VAL A 74 2.90 -5.90 2.78
N TYR A 75 3.38 -6.48 3.89
CA TYR A 75 3.08 -7.86 4.27
C TYR A 75 1.99 -7.89 5.33
N ILE A 76 0.89 -8.58 5.02
CA ILE A 76 -0.33 -8.53 5.83
C ILE A 76 -0.77 -9.95 6.14
N SER A 77 -0.77 -10.30 7.43
CA SER A 77 -1.38 -11.53 7.91
C SER A 77 -2.86 -11.28 8.22
N ILE A 78 -3.73 -12.07 7.63
CA ILE A 78 -5.18 -12.00 7.87
C ILE A 78 -5.68 -13.27 8.56
N THR A 79 -6.63 -13.11 9.47
CA THR A 79 -7.29 -14.22 10.16
C THR A 79 -8.81 -14.11 9.96
N PRO A 80 -9.36 -14.76 8.94
CA PRO A 80 -10.79 -14.90 8.80
C PRO A 80 -11.36 -15.84 9.88
N SER A 81 -12.60 -15.60 10.30
CA SER A 81 -13.40 -16.48 11.12
C SER A 81 -14.68 -16.90 10.36
N GLY A 82 -15.43 -17.88 10.87
CA GLY A 82 -16.63 -18.36 10.18
C GLY A 82 -17.72 -17.29 9.94
N ALA A 83 -17.68 -16.16 10.66
CA ALA A 83 -18.65 -15.07 10.54
C ALA A 83 -18.04 -13.76 10.03
N THR A 84 -16.70 -13.64 10.06
CA THR A 84 -15.97 -12.42 9.69
C THR A 84 -14.78 -12.78 8.80
N ASN A 85 -15.02 -12.88 7.51
CA ASN A 85 -14.05 -13.35 6.53
C ASN A 85 -13.89 -12.43 5.32
N ASP A 86 -14.56 -11.26 5.32
CA ASP A 86 -14.53 -10.31 4.22
C ASP A 86 -13.47 -9.23 4.43
N PHE A 87 -12.64 -9.05 3.41
CA PHE A 87 -11.57 -8.05 3.36
C PHE A 87 -11.70 -7.22 2.08
N GLU A 88 -11.30 -5.96 2.13
CA GLU A 88 -11.40 -5.08 0.98
C GLU A 88 -10.07 -4.37 0.71
N LEU A 89 -9.56 -4.51 -0.51
CA LEU A 89 -8.47 -3.68 -1.02
C LEU A 89 -8.98 -2.26 -1.30
N PRO A 90 -8.20 -1.21 -1.10
CA PRO A 90 -8.59 0.14 -1.45
C PRO A 90 -8.86 0.26 -2.96
N ASN A 91 -9.45 1.37 -3.37
CA ASN A 91 -9.55 1.69 -4.80
C ASN A 91 -8.14 1.76 -5.42
N ALA A 92 -7.88 0.96 -6.45
CA ALA A 92 -6.58 0.91 -7.12
C ALA A 92 -6.11 2.29 -7.59
N ALA A 93 -7.02 3.14 -8.05
CA ALA A 93 -6.72 4.50 -8.49
C ALA A 93 -6.24 5.43 -7.36
N SER A 94 -6.58 5.13 -6.11
CA SER A 94 -6.12 5.91 -4.95
C SER A 94 -4.73 5.53 -4.45
N VAL A 95 -4.20 4.39 -4.90
CA VAL A 95 -2.94 3.81 -4.44
C VAL A 95 -2.10 3.22 -5.60
N PRO A 96 -1.79 3.99 -6.64
CA PRO A 96 -1.01 3.50 -7.78
C PRO A 96 0.37 3.02 -7.33
N GLY A 97 0.82 1.87 -7.85
CA GLY A 97 2.08 1.24 -7.48
C GLY A 97 2.09 0.54 -6.12
N ARG A 98 0.98 0.51 -5.39
CA ARG A 98 0.88 -0.18 -4.10
C ARG A 98 1.03 -1.69 -4.30
N ILE A 99 1.82 -2.29 -3.41
CA ILE A 99 2.01 -3.74 -3.34
C ILE A 99 1.51 -4.22 -1.99
N TYR A 100 0.69 -5.27 -2.00
CA TYR A 100 0.32 -6.02 -0.82
C TYR A 100 0.68 -7.49 -0.99
N ILE A 101 1.27 -8.07 0.04
CA ILE A 101 1.50 -9.51 0.19
C ILE A 101 0.57 -9.96 1.31
N VAL A 102 -0.55 -10.55 0.94
CA VAL A 102 -1.59 -10.96 1.91
C VAL A 102 -1.49 -12.45 2.15
N ARG A 103 -1.41 -12.85 3.41
CA ARG A 103 -1.36 -14.24 3.84
C ARG A 103 -2.54 -14.58 4.74
N ASN A 104 -3.35 -15.54 4.34
CA ASN A 104 -4.36 -16.13 5.22
C ASN A 104 -3.67 -17.09 6.21
N ILE A 105 -3.62 -16.72 7.49
CA ILE A 105 -3.02 -17.55 8.54
C ILE A 105 -4.02 -18.46 9.25
N SER A 106 -5.31 -18.38 8.91
CA SER A 106 -6.30 -19.35 9.41
C SER A 106 -5.93 -20.77 8.96
N THR A 107 -6.28 -21.74 9.75
CA THR A 107 -6.12 -23.17 9.46
C THR A 107 -7.42 -23.81 8.97
N THR A 108 -8.53 -23.08 9.01
CA THR A 108 -9.86 -23.65 8.74
C THR A 108 -10.74 -22.78 7.85
N ASN A 109 -10.52 -21.44 7.84
CA ASN A 109 -11.44 -20.52 7.19
C ASN A 109 -10.85 -19.88 5.93
N TYR A 110 -11.68 -19.71 4.93
CA TYR A 110 -11.39 -18.93 3.72
C TYR A 110 -11.49 -17.43 4.05
N ALA A 111 -10.68 -16.63 3.40
CA ALA A 111 -10.85 -15.18 3.34
C ALA A 111 -11.37 -14.78 1.96
N TYR A 112 -12.26 -13.82 1.93
CA TYR A 112 -12.86 -13.26 0.72
C TYR A 112 -12.34 -11.86 0.49
N ILE A 113 -11.65 -11.67 -0.65
CA ILE A 113 -11.04 -10.40 -0.99
C ILE A 113 -11.88 -9.68 -2.04
N TYR A 114 -12.26 -8.47 -1.69
CA TYR A 114 -12.95 -7.52 -2.55
C TYR A 114 -12.03 -6.34 -2.89
N THR A 115 -12.46 -5.46 -3.77
CA THR A 115 -11.84 -4.15 -4.02
C THR A 115 -12.90 -3.06 -3.94
N ALA A 116 -12.53 -1.93 -3.33
CA ALA A 116 -13.37 -0.73 -3.32
C ALA A 116 -13.42 -0.01 -4.68
N GLY A 117 -12.53 -0.38 -5.61
CA GLY A 117 -12.51 0.14 -6.98
C GLY A 117 -11.35 -0.44 -7.80
N GLY A 118 -11.56 -0.52 -9.10
CA GLY A 118 -10.74 -1.26 -10.03
C GLY A 118 -11.11 -2.76 -10.07
N GLY A 119 -10.78 -3.43 -11.17
CA GLY A 119 -10.96 -4.87 -11.31
C GLY A 119 -9.84 -5.66 -10.67
N LEU A 120 -10.12 -6.94 -10.33
CA LEU A 120 -9.09 -7.92 -9.95
C LEU A 120 -8.72 -8.74 -11.18
N TYR A 121 -7.45 -8.76 -11.55
CA TYR A 121 -6.94 -9.52 -12.69
C TYR A 121 -5.90 -10.54 -12.23
N ALA A 122 -6.10 -11.80 -12.56
CA ALA A 122 -5.04 -12.78 -12.41
C ALA A 122 -3.88 -12.46 -13.36
N LYS A 123 -2.63 -12.66 -12.96
CA LYS A 123 -1.42 -12.30 -13.73
C LYS A 123 -1.42 -12.76 -15.20
N ASN A 124 -2.12 -13.84 -15.51
CA ASN A 124 -2.16 -14.44 -16.85
C ASN A 124 -3.55 -14.27 -17.52
N SER A 125 -4.42 -13.39 -17.00
CA SER A 125 -5.76 -13.19 -17.51
C SER A 125 -5.95 -11.77 -18.05
N ILE A 126 -6.67 -11.66 -19.15
CA ILE A 126 -7.17 -10.40 -19.69
C ILE A 126 -8.57 -10.07 -19.18
N GLY A 127 -9.22 -11.00 -18.48
CA GLY A 127 -10.57 -10.84 -17.93
C GLY A 127 -10.55 -10.53 -16.44
N VAL A 128 -11.51 -9.74 -16.01
CA VAL A 128 -11.74 -9.43 -14.59
C VAL A 128 -12.15 -10.71 -13.85
N THR A 129 -11.51 -10.96 -12.72
CA THR A 129 -11.90 -12.04 -11.81
C THR A 129 -13.16 -11.65 -11.06
N THR A 130 -14.14 -12.54 -10.99
CA THR A 130 -15.35 -12.33 -10.19
C THR A 130 -15.01 -12.16 -8.71
N GLN A 131 -15.62 -11.18 -8.08
CA GLN A 131 -15.46 -10.93 -6.65
C GLN A 131 -16.57 -11.66 -5.86
N PRO A 132 -16.27 -12.14 -4.65
CA PRO A 132 -14.96 -12.09 -4.00
C PRO A 132 -13.93 -13.03 -4.59
N LEU A 133 -12.64 -12.68 -4.47
CA LEU A 133 -11.55 -13.61 -4.71
C LEU A 133 -11.29 -14.43 -3.45
N ASP A 134 -11.36 -15.75 -3.58
CA ASP A 134 -11.14 -16.67 -2.47
C ASP A 134 -9.66 -16.80 -2.13
N MET A 135 -9.28 -16.53 -0.89
CA MET A 135 -8.01 -16.93 -0.32
C MET A 135 -8.21 -18.16 0.56
N GLN A 136 -7.58 -19.25 0.17
CA GLN A 136 -7.71 -20.53 0.85
C GLN A 136 -6.92 -20.54 2.17
N HIS A 137 -7.32 -21.42 3.08
CA HIS A 137 -6.57 -21.68 4.31
C HIS A 137 -5.42 -22.68 4.09
N THR A 138 -5.38 -23.35 2.93
CA THR A 138 -4.34 -24.30 2.50
C THR A 138 -4.02 -24.09 1.03
N GLY A 139 -2.89 -24.63 0.56
CA GLY A 139 -2.53 -24.63 -0.86
C GLY A 139 -1.97 -23.29 -1.36
N LEU A 140 -2.00 -23.12 -2.69
CA LEU A 140 -1.33 -22.01 -3.38
C LEU A 140 -1.97 -20.65 -3.04
N ARG A 141 -3.29 -20.60 -2.93
CA ARG A 141 -4.01 -19.35 -2.61
C ARG A 141 -4.02 -18.97 -1.13
N LYS A 142 -3.11 -19.56 -0.35
CA LYS A 142 -2.91 -19.13 1.05
C LYS A 142 -2.19 -17.80 1.17
N THR A 143 -1.35 -17.48 0.20
CA THR A 143 -0.67 -16.19 0.11
C THR A 143 -0.84 -15.64 -1.29
N LEU A 144 -1.27 -14.39 -1.41
CA LEU A 144 -1.45 -13.71 -2.68
C LEU A 144 -0.69 -12.38 -2.67
N PHE A 145 -0.11 -12.08 -3.81
CA PHE A 145 0.46 -10.78 -4.10
C PHE A 145 -0.56 -9.94 -4.86
N PHE A 146 -0.74 -8.69 -4.46
CA PHE A 146 -1.58 -7.73 -5.16
C PHE A 146 -0.76 -6.51 -5.54
N ILE A 147 -0.86 -6.08 -6.78
CA ILE A 147 -0.17 -4.88 -7.30
C ILE A 147 -1.21 -3.99 -7.97
N SER A 148 -1.24 -2.72 -7.56
CA SER A 148 -2.06 -1.70 -8.22
C SER A 148 -1.30 -1.08 -9.38
N ASP A 149 -1.90 -1.05 -10.57
CA ASP A 149 -1.39 -0.31 -11.74
C ASP A 149 -1.96 1.13 -11.83
N GLY A 150 -2.73 1.55 -10.84
CA GLY A 150 -3.42 2.84 -10.81
C GLY A 150 -4.82 2.82 -11.43
N LEU A 151 -5.27 1.70 -11.98
CA LEU A 151 -6.63 1.48 -12.46
C LEU A 151 -7.21 0.20 -11.87
N ASN A 152 -6.41 -0.85 -11.80
CA ASN A 152 -6.81 -2.19 -11.42
C ASN A 152 -5.81 -2.83 -10.48
N TRP A 153 -6.20 -3.94 -9.91
CA TRP A 153 -5.35 -4.82 -9.13
C TRP A 153 -4.96 -6.06 -9.93
N THR A 154 -3.68 -6.30 -10.10
CA THR A 154 -3.17 -7.59 -10.59
C THR A 154 -2.81 -8.46 -9.39
N PHE A 155 -3.21 -9.72 -9.40
CA PHE A 155 -2.84 -10.67 -8.35
C PHE A 155 -2.17 -11.93 -8.92
N PHE A 156 -1.32 -12.55 -8.08
CA PHE A 156 -0.66 -13.83 -8.35
C PHE A 156 -0.30 -14.57 -7.06
N GLU A 157 -0.11 -15.87 -7.22
CA GLU A 157 0.25 -16.86 -6.21
C GLU A 157 1.76 -17.07 -6.18
#